data_9b954a5029538f8a0774eb2b92be838a
#
_entry.id   9b954a5029538f8a0774eb2b92be838a
#
_cell.length_a   1.000
_cell.length_b   1.000
_cell.length_c   1.000
_cell.angle_alpha   90.00
_cell.angle_beta   90.00
_cell.angle_gamma   90.00
#
_symmetry.space_group_name_H-M   'P 1'
#
loop_
_entity.id
_entity.type
_entity.pdbx_description
1 polymer ?
#
loop_
_entity_poly.entity_id
_entity_poly.type
_entity_poly.pdbx_seq_one_letter_code
_entity_poly.pdbx_strand_id
1 'polypeptide(L)'
;MNVLKKILIVEDDQLLNRTLAYNLTSDGYEVISVFNFDSAVRKLRENEFDVALLDINLPDGSGLDLCEEIRNRGQHTYIIFITANDKESDMLK
;
A
#
# COMPACT_ATOMS: atom_id res chain seq x y z
N MET A 1 4.26 24.01 12.76
CA MET A 1 4.24 22.61 13.18
C MET A 1 4.13 21.70 11.98
N ASN A 2 4.95 20.69 11.92
CA ASN A 2 4.95 19.76 10.80
C ASN A 2 4.14 18.56 11.13
N VAL A 3 3.21 18.25 10.24
CA VAL A 3 2.41 17.06 10.36
C VAL A 3 2.92 16.10 9.31
N LEU A 4 3.39 14.95 9.74
CA LEU A 4 3.91 13.97 8.79
C LEU A 4 2.76 13.39 7.99
N LYS A 5 2.98 13.23 6.70
CA LYS A 5 2.04 12.50 5.87
C LYS A 5 2.14 11.03 6.23
N LYS A 6 0.99 10.38 6.29
CA LYS A 6 0.92 8.99 6.68
C LYS A 6 0.66 8.13 5.44
N ILE A 7 1.52 7.14 5.24
CA ILE A 7 1.49 6.31 4.04
C ILE A 7 1.28 4.86 4.43
N LEU A 8 0.34 4.21 3.76
CA LEU A 8 0.14 2.77 3.88
C LEU A 8 0.79 2.09 2.69
N ILE A 9 1.56 1.05 2.94
CA ILE A 9 2.13 0.21 1.88
C ILE A 9 1.54 -1.18 2.04
N VAL A 10 0.96 -1.70 0.96
CA VAL A 10 0.44 -3.07 0.95
C VAL A 10 1.11 -3.80 -0.21
N GLU A 11 2.08 -4.62 0.10
CA GLU A 11 2.89 -5.30 -0.89
C GLU A 11 3.40 -6.60 -0.29
N ASP A 12 3.14 -7.73 -0.94
CA ASP A 12 3.54 -9.02 -0.39
C ASP A 12 5.00 -9.39 -0.69
N ASP A 13 5.62 -8.76 -1.67
CA ASP A 13 7.05 -8.96 -1.90
C ASP A 13 7.81 -8.27 -0.78
N GLN A 14 8.47 -9.06 0.06
CA GLN A 14 9.08 -8.51 1.26
C GLN A 14 10.19 -7.53 0.96
N LEU A 15 11.00 -7.82 -0.02
CA LEU A 15 12.12 -6.92 -0.34
C LEU A 15 11.61 -5.59 -0.86
N LEU A 16 10.66 -5.64 -1.78
CA LEU A 16 10.10 -4.41 -2.32
C LEU A 16 9.39 -3.61 -1.22
N ASN A 17 8.62 -4.30 -0.38
CA ASN A 17 7.91 -3.64 0.71
C ASN A 17 8.89 -2.91 1.62
N ARG A 18 9.93 -3.59 2.04
CA ARG A 18 10.91 -3.02 2.95
C ARG A 18 11.69 -1.88 2.31
N THR A 19 12.00 -2.01 1.04
CA THR A 19 12.73 -0.97 0.33
C THR A 19 11.90 0.30 0.25
N LEU A 20 10.63 0.16 -0.11
CA LEU A 20 9.74 1.31 -0.18
C LEU A 20 9.57 1.95 1.21
N ALA A 21 9.36 1.11 2.23
CA ALA A 21 9.15 1.62 3.56
C ALA A 21 10.38 2.37 4.06
N TYR A 22 11.56 1.82 3.80
CA TYR A 22 12.80 2.45 4.23
C TYR A 22 12.98 3.82 3.56
N ASN A 23 12.78 3.84 2.24
CA ASN A 23 13.00 5.07 1.50
C ASN A 23 12.01 6.17 1.90
N LEU A 24 10.76 5.80 2.07
CA LEU A 24 9.75 6.80 2.42
C LEU A 24 9.91 7.28 3.86
N THR A 25 10.28 6.38 4.75
CA THR A 25 10.56 6.79 6.13
C THR A 25 11.76 7.74 6.16
N SER A 26 12.78 7.44 5.36
CA SER A 26 13.95 8.31 5.30
C SER A 26 13.62 9.68 4.74
N ASP A 27 12.59 9.76 3.91
CA ASP A 27 12.16 11.03 3.36
C ASP A 27 11.25 11.81 4.29
N GLY A 28 10.97 11.26 5.46
CA GLY A 28 10.21 12.01 6.47
C GLY A 28 8.74 11.66 6.56
N TYR A 29 8.29 10.60 5.90
CA TYR A 29 6.91 10.18 6.00
C TYR A 29 6.71 9.20 7.15
N GLU A 30 5.48 9.16 7.66
CA GLU A 30 5.11 8.14 8.61
C GLU A 30 4.57 6.95 7.82
N VAL A 31 5.20 5.79 7.94
CA VAL A 31 4.89 4.66 7.08
C VAL A 31 4.41 3.48 7.90
N ILE A 32 3.29 2.91 7.46
CA ILE A 32 2.83 1.64 7.98
C ILE A 32 2.81 0.69 6.78
N SER A 33 3.52 -0.42 6.90
CA SER A 33 3.57 -1.36 5.80
C SER A 33 3.05 -2.72 6.24
N VAL A 34 2.27 -3.33 5.36
CA VAL A 34 1.72 -4.65 5.60
C VAL A 34 1.88 -5.47 4.33
N PHE A 35 1.67 -6.77 4.44
CA PHE A 35 2.02 -7.69 3.36
C PHE A 35 0.84 -8.40 2.74
N ASN A 36 -0.37 -8.14 3.24
CA ASN A 36 -1.54 -8.83 2.70
C ASN A 36 -2.80 -8.00 2.90
N PHE A 37 -3.87 -8.47 2.29
CA PHE A 37 -5.14 -7.78 2.28
C PHE A 37 -5.72 -7.63 3.70
N ASP A 38 -5.74 -8.71 4.44
CA ASP A 38 -6.36 -8.71 5.75
C ASP A 38 -5.70 -7.73 6.70
N SER A 39 -4.37 -7.70 6.70
CA SER A 39 -3.64 -6.76 7.54
C SER A 39 -3.92 -5.32 7.13
N ALA A 40 -4.05 -5.09 5.82
CA ALA A 40 -4.34 -3.76 5.32
C ALA A 40 -5.70 -3.27 5.82
N VAL A 41 -6.71 -4.14 5.78
CA VAL A 41 -8.03 -3.76 6.24
C VAL A 41 -8.00 -3.37 7.72
N ARG A 42 -7.24 -4.13 8.51
CA ARG A 42 -7.11 -3.80 9.93
C ARG A 42 -6.49 -2.44 10.15
N LYS A 43 -5.45 -2.13 9.36
CA LYS A 43 -4.79 -0.83 9.51
C LYS A 43 -5.71 0.30 9.07
N LEU A 44 -6.53 0.06 8.07
CA LEU A 44 -7.48 1.07 7.61
C LEU A 44 -8.54 1.37 8.67
N ARG A 45 -8.85 0.41 9.53
CA ARG A 45 -9.81 0.65 10.61
C ARG A 45 -9.22 1.55 11.68
N GLU A 46 -7.91 1.51 11.85
CA GLU A 46 -7.23 2.20 12.94
C GLU A 46 -6.65 3.54 12.54
N ASN A 47 -6.49 3.78 11.24
CA ASN A 47 -5.77 4.95 10.76
C ASN A 47 -6.43 5.54 9.54
N GLU A 48 -6.21 6.84 9.35
CA GLU A 48 -6.50 7.47 8.07
C GLU A 48 -5.17 7.75 7.40
N PHE A 49 -5.07 7.41 6.14
CA PHE A 49 -3.82 7.57 5.42
C PHE A 49 -3.95 8.65 4.37
N ASP A 50 -2.87 9.39 4.16
CA ASP A 50 -2.81 10.38 3.10
C ASP A 50 -2.55 9.72 1.76
N VAL A 51 -1.76 8.67 1.76
CA VAL A 51 -1.38 7.95 0.54
C VAL A 51 -1.41 6.46 0.83
N ALA A 52 -1.85 5.69 -0.15
CA ALA A 52 -1.79 4.23 -0.05
C ALA A 52 -1.12 3.69 -1.31
N LEU A 53 -0.06 2.92 -1.13
CA LEU A 53 0.62 2.22 -2.20
C LEU A 53 0.14 0.78 -2.16
N LEU A 54 -0.60 0.38 -3.16
CA LEU A 54 -1.26 -0.92 -3.15
C LEU A 54 -0.80 -1.79 -4.28
N ASP A 55 -0.40 -3.01 -3.95
CA ASP A 55 -0.17 -4.03 -4.96
C ASP A 55 -1.53 -4.58 -5.37
N ILE A 56 -1.74 -4.76 -6.64
CA ILE A 56 -3.00 -5.28 -7.15
C ILE A 56 -3.16 -6.74 -6.76
N ASN A 57 -2.10 -7.51 -6.88
CA ASN A 57 -2.18 -8.96 -6.65
C ASN A 57 -1.63 -9.33 -5.29
N LEU A 58 -2.52 -9.50 -4.33
CA LEU A 58 -2.14 -9.89 -2.99
C LEU A 58 -2.49 -11.36 -2.78
N PRO A 59 -1.83 -12.03 -1.85
CA PRO A 59 -2.09 -13.47 -1.64
C PRO A 59 -3.51 -13.76 -1.20
N ASP A 60 -4.14 -12.82 -0.52
CA ASP A 60 -5.47 -13.04 0.04
C ASP A 60 -6.51 -12.04 -0.45
N GLY A 61 -6.22 -11.36 -1.56
CA GLY A 61 -7.21 -10.43 -2.10
C GLY A 61 -6.62 -9.56 -3.18
N SER A 62 -7.35 -8.53 -3.53
CA SER A 62 -6.93 -7.62 -4.58
C SER A 62 -6.77 -6.21 -4.07
N GLY A 63 -5.72 -5.54 -4.54
CA GLY A 63 -5.54 -4.12 -4.22
C GLY A 63 -6.68 -3.28 -4.74
N LEU A 64 -7.37 -3.74 -5.78
CA LEU A 64 -8.54 -3.02 -6.27
C LEU A 64 -9.66 -3.03 -5.24
N ASP A 65 -9.83 -4.14 -4.54
CA ASP A 65 -10.82 -4.22 -3.48
C ASP A 65 -10.43 -3.35 -2.29
N LEU A 66 -9.14 -3.21 -2.04
CA LEU A 66 -8.68 -2.29 -1.00
C LEU A 66 -9.00 -0.85 -1.35
N CYS A 67 -8.85 -0.50 -2.62
CA CYS A 67 -9.19 0.84 -3.08
C CYS A 67 -10.67 1.11 -2.80
N GLU A 68 -11.52 0.13 -3.11
CA GLU A 68 -12.93 0.26 -2.86
C GLU A 68 -13.22 0.40 -1.37
N GLU A 69 -12.53 -0.39 -0.56
CA GLU A 69 -12.68 -0.32 0.89
C GLU A 69 -12.35 1.08 1.41
N ILE A 70 -11.27 1.65 0.91
CA ILE A 70 -10.87 3.00 1.31
C ILE A 70 -11.93 4.02 0.93
N ARG A 71 -12.46 3.93 -0.28
CA ARG A 71 -13.48 4.87 -0.74
C ARG A 71 -14.77 4.71 0.04
N ASN A 72 -15.14 3.47 0.38
CA ASN A 72 -16.35 3.23 1.15
C ASN A 72 -16.27 3.79 2.57
N ARG A 73 -15.06 3.97 3.07
CA ARG A 73 -14.88 4.57 4.40
C ARG A 73 -14.90 6.09 4.35
N GLY A 74 -15.04 6.66 3.15
CA GLY A 74 -15.08 8.10 3.01
C GLY A 74 -13.73 8.77 3.14
N GLN A 75 -12.66 8.01 3.06
CA GLN A 75 -11.33 8.58 3.18
C GLN A 75 -10.87 9.15 1.84
N HIS A 76 -10.15 10.24 1.92
CA HIS A 76 -9.64 10.92 0.72
C HIS A 76 -8.18 10.53 0.47
N THR A 77 -7.86 9.28 0.67
CA THR A 77 -6.52 8.78 0.48
C THR A 77 -6.15 8.79 -1.00
N TYR A 78 -4.96 9.27 -1.30
CA TYR A 78 -4.44 9.23 -2.65
C TYR A 78 -3.89 7.84 -2.92
N ILE A 79 -4.42 7.16 -3.92
CA ILE A 79 -4.07 5.76 -4.14
C ILE A 79 -3.16 5.63 -5.33
N ILE A 80 -2.06 4.91 -5.14
CA ILE A 80 -1.11 4.60 -6.19
C ILE A 80 -0.98 3.08 -6.22
N PHE A 81 -1.20 2.49 -7.40
CA PHE A 81 -1.02 1.05 -7.53
C PHE A 81 0.42 0.73 -7.88
N ILE A 82 0.94 -0.30 -7.25
CA ILE A 82 2.28 -0.79 -7.53
C ILE A 82 2.14 -2.04 -8.35
N THR A 83 2.87 -2.11 -9.44
CA THR A 83 2.86 -3.34 -10.19
C THR A 83 4.28 -3.81 -10.26
N ALA A 84 4.63 -4.53 -9.28
CA ALA A 84 5.96 -5.04 -9.28
C ALA A 84 5.89 -6.38 -9.81
N ASN A 85 5.95 -6.56 -11.02
CA ASN A 85 5.84 -7.89 -11.29
C ASN A 85 6.63 -8.34 -12.43
N ASP A 86 7.35 -9.29 -12.14
CA ASP A 86 8.12 -10.01 -13.06
C ASP A 86 7.28 -10.80 -13.98
N LYS A 87 6.03 -11.00 -13.63
CA LYS A 87 5.18 -11.79 -14.47
C LYS A 87 4.89 -11.13 -15.77
N GLU A 88 4.92 -9.83 -15.77
CA GLU A 88 4.70 -9.12 -17.01
C GLU A 88 5.79 -9.37 -17.98
N SER A 89 6.97 -9.51 -17.50
CA SER A 89 8.06 -9.86 -18.38
C SER A 89 7.79 -11.17 -19.09
N ASP A 90 7.24 -12.10 -18.35
CA ASP A 90 6.93 -13.38 -18.94
C ASP A 90 5.88 -13.25 -20.00
N MET A 91 4.97 -12.34 -19.82
CA MET A 91 3.90 -12.17 -20.78
C MET A 91 4.36 -11.57 -22.09
N LEU A 92 5.48 -10.96 -22.08
CA LEU A 92 6.01 -10.36 -23.29
C LEU A 92 6.64 -11.35 -24.23
N LYS A 93 6.73 -12.57 -23.86
CA LYS A 93 7.37 -13.57 -24.71
C LYS A 93 6.51 -14.10 -25.81
#